data_8796a15eeadb7d7fcfda1084f0a165c9
#
_entry.id   8796a15eeadb7d7fcfda1084f0a165c9
#
_cell.length_a   1.000
_cell.length_b   1.000
_cell.length_c   1.000
_cell.angle_alpha   90.00
_cell.angle_beta   90.00
_cell.angle_gamma   90.00
#
_symmetry.space_group_name_H-M   'P 1'
#
loop_
_entity.id
_entity.type
_entity.pdbx_description
1 polymer ?
#
loop_
_entity_poly.entity_id
_entity_poly.type
_entity_poly.pdbx_seq_one_letter_code
_entity_poly.pdbx_strand_id
1 'polypeptide(L)'
;MTLYDVIIVGGGQAALSVAYFLRRTNRSVLILDAEDAGGGAWQHGWDSLRLFSPANWSSIAGWPMPSSGEQYPSRDHVVSYLRRYEARYSLAVQRPVLVTAVEPRDHGFAVKAGDRSWDARVVVSATGTWRNPVIPELEGRSAFGGLQVHSAHYVSPSAFQGLRVMVVGGGNSGAQILAEVSQVAASTTWATLSPPAFLADHVDGRVLFERATVRWQAIQEGRDPTDLPGGFGDVVMVPPVVEARARGVLHAVGTFERLTAEGAQWADGTSRTVDAILWCTGFKPALQHLESLGVVSDNKVIVDGTRACDVPGLWLVGYGEWTGPASATLIGVMRTARSTATEIDQYLTAQVLA
;
A
#
# COMPACT_ATOMS: atom_id res chain seq x y z
N MET A 1 31.37 12.61 -4.01
CA MET A 1 29.91 12.43 -3.88
C MET A 1 29.48 12.97 -2.53
N THR A 2 28.29 13.53 -2.43
CA THR A 2 27.76 14.04 -1.15
C THR A 2 27.26 12.84 -0.33
N LEU A 3 27.79 12.66 0.87
CA LEU A 3 27.32 11.65 1.81
C LEU A 3 26.12 12.22 2.58
N TYR A 4 24.97 11.55 2.47
CA TYR A 4 23.79 11.86 3.27
C TYR A 4 23.77 11.07 4.58
N ASP A 5 23.24 11.66 5.64
CA ASP A 5 22.99 10.89 6.85
C ASP A 5 21.89 9.86 6.61
N VAL A 6 20.81 10.25 5.92
CA VAL A 6 19.66 9.38 5.63
C VAL A 6 19.20 9.54 4.18
N ILE A 7 19.07 8.45 3.46
CA ILE A 7 18.32 8.39 2.21
C ILE A 7 17.05 7.57 2.42
N ILE A 8 15.91 8.14 2.04
CA ILE A 8 14.61 7.48 2.07
C ILE A 8 14.23 7.10 0.64
N VAL A 9 13.98 5.83 0.38
CA VAL A 9 13.58 5.30 -0.93
C VAL A 9 12.06 5.19 -1.00
N GLY A 10 11.44 5.95 -1.92
CA GLY A 10 10.00 6.14 -2.07
C GLY A 10 9.54 7.50 -1.54
N GLY A 11 8.53 8.11 -2.18
CA GLY A 11 8.01 9.46 -1.87
C GLY A 11 6.56 9.48 -1.38
N GLY A 12 6.04 8.35 -0.90
CA GLY A 12 4.69 8.24 -0.37
C GLY A 12 4.55 8.71 1.09
N GLN A 13 3.37 8.49 1.66
CA GLN A 13 3.02 8.88 3.03
C GLN A 13 4.01 8.41 4.10
N ALA A 14 4.62 7.23 3.93
CA ALA A 14 5.59 6.69 4.86
C ALA A 14 6.90 7.49 4.83
N ALA A 15 7.43 7.74 3.64
CA ALA A 15 8.63 8.55 3.45
C ALA A 15 8.46 9.98 3.99
N LEU A 16 7.35 10.63 3.64
CA LEU A 16 7.05 12.00 4.10
C LEU A 16 6.94 12.06 5.63
N SER A 17 6.35 11.04 6.25
CA SER A 17 6.23 10.97 7.72
C SER A 17 7.58 10.79 8.41
N VAL A 18 8.46 9.93 7.91
CA VAL A 18 9.82 9.74 8.46
C VAL A 18 10.63 11.03 8.28
N ALA A 19 10.63 11.61 7.09
CA ALA A 19 11.34 12.85 6.80
C ALA A 19 10.84 14.01 7.67
N TYR A 20 9.53 14.09 7.94
CA TYR A 20 8.96 15.08 8.84
C TYR A 20 9.55 15.00 10.24
N PHE A 21 9.70 13.82 10.81
CA PHE A 21 10.28 13.67 12.13
C PHE A 21 11.79 13.94 12.13
N LEU A 22 12.52 13.45 11.10
CA LEU A 22 13.96 13.68 10.95
C LEU A 22 14.33 15.16 10.74
N ARG A 23 13.45 16.00 10.16
CA ARG A 23 13.71 17.43 9.95
C ARG A 23 14.00 18.20 11.23
N ARG A 24 13.67 17.64 12.40
CA ARG A 24 13.95 18.23 13.72
C ARG A 24 15.33 17.87 14.25
N THR A 25 16.05 17.04 13.53
CA THR A 25 17.44 16.69 13.82
C THR A 25 18.37 17.47 12.87
N ASN A 26 19.64 17.52 13.18
CA ASN A 26 20.64 18.15 12.30
C ASN A 26 21.18 17.14 11.25
N ARG A 27 20.31 16.21 10.78
CA ARG A 27 20.69 15.19 9.80
C ARG A 27 20.37 15.65 8.39
N SER A 28 21.28 15.37 7.47
CA SER A 28 21.03 15.54 6.03
C SER A 28 20.14 14.40 5.53
N VAL A 29 18.93 14.74 5.07
CA VAL A 29 17.92 13.76 4.61
C VAL A 29 17.58 14.02 3.16
N LEU A 30 17.57 12.97 2.34
CA LEU A 30 17.13 13.01 0.95
C LEU A 30 16.08 11.92 0.70
N ILE A 31 14.99 12.28 0.04
CA ILE A 31 13.99 11.35 -0.47
C ILE A 31 14.23 11.11 -1.96
N LEU A 32 14.33 9.85 -2.37
CA LEU A 32 14.42 9.45 -3.79
C LEU A 32 13.10 8.77 -4.19
N ASP A 33 12.34 9.41 -5.06
CA ASP A 33 11.02 8.94 -5.46
C ASP A 33 10.95 8.64 -6.96
N ALA A 34 10.42 7.48 -7.29
CA ALA A 34 10.32 7.00 -8.67
C ALA A 34 9.19 7.65 -9.47
N GLU A 35 8.28 8.39 -8.82
CA GLU A 35 7.16 9.08 -9.46
C GLU A 35 7.61 10.42 -10.08
N ASP A 36 6.85 10.91 -11.06
CA ASP A 36 7.08 12.23 -11.65
C ASP A 36 6.58 13.38 -10.76
N ALA A 37 5.63 13.09 -9.88
CA ALA A 37 5.02 14.07 -8.99
C ALA A 37 4.77 13.51 -7.58
N GLY A 38 4.52 14.38 -6.60
CA GLY A 38 4.17 14.00 -5.24
C GLY A 38 2.80 13.33 -5.15
N GLY A 39 2.56 12.56 -4.09
CA GLY A 39 1.30 11.87 -3.81
C GLY A 39 1.43 10.36 -3.64
N GLY A 40 2.60 9.78 -3.93
CA GLY A 40 2.87 8.35 -3.81
C GLY A 40 1.86 7.50 -4.58
N ALA A 41 1.52 6.31 -4.06
CA ALA A 41 0.59 5.38 -4.69
C ALA A 41 -0.83 5.93 -4.91
N TRP A 42 -1.24 6.96 -4.18
CA TRP A 42 -2.56 7.59 -4.35
C TRP A 42 -2.78 8.19 -5.75
N GLN A 43 -1.71 8.56 -6.46
CA GLN A 43 -1.78 9.06 -7.85
C GLN A 43 -2.38 8.04 -8.82
N HIS A 44 -2.24 6.76 -8.52
CA HIS A 44 -2.62 5.64 -9.37
C HIS A 44 -3.96 4.99 -8.98
N GLY A 45 -4.60 5.45 -7.92
CA GLY A 45 -5.92 4.99 -7.55
C GLY A 45 -6.94 5.31 -8.64
N TRP A 46 -8.01 4.53 -8.75
CA TRP A 46 -9.09 4.79 -9.72
C TRP A 46 -9.86 6.07 -9.39
N ASP A 47 -10.57 6.61 -10.38
CA ASP A 47 -11.14 7.97 -10.34
C ASP A 47 -12.11 8.20 -9.17
N SER A 48 -12.93 7.22 -8.85
CA SER A 48 -13.91 7.31 -7.77
C SER A 48 -13.37 6.90 -6.40
N LEU A 49 -12.09 6.49 -6.31
CA LEU A 49 -11.51 6.03 -5.05
C LEU A 49 -11.60 7.10 -3.96
N ARG A 50 -12.12 6.69 -2.83
CA ARG A 50 -12.21 7.51 -1.61
C ARG A 50 -11.55 6.81 -0.44
N LEU A 51 -11.15 7.60 0.53
CA LEU A 51 -10.85 7.07 1.85
C LEU A 51 -12.12 6.46 2.44
N PHE A 52 -11.94 5.59 3.41
CA PHE A 52 -13.02 5.08 4.26
C PHE A 52 -12.92 5.62 5.70
N SER A 53 -12.21 6.73 5.87
CA SER A 53 -12.11 7.50 7.12
C SER A 53 -12.22 8.99 6.81
N PRO A 54 -12.80 9.80 7.73
CA PRO A 54 -12.85 11.26 7.59
C PRO A 54 -11.45 11.89 7.57
N ALA A 55 -11.34 13.12 7.05
CA ALA A 55 -10.07 13.82 6.89
C ALA A 55 -9.25 13.94 8.18
N ASN A 56 -9.89 14.21 9.31
CA ASN A 56 -9.24 14.30 10.61
C ASN A 56 -8.69 12.97 11.14
N TRP A 57 -9.16 11.83 10.60
CA TRP A 57 -8.66 10.48 10.86
C TRP A 57 -7.77 9.96 9.72
N SER A 58 -7.34 10.84 8.82
CA SER A 58 -6.55 10.49 7.64
C SER A 58 -5.34 11.40 7.48
N SER A 59 -4.91 12.04 8.57
CA SER A 59 -3.79 12.98 8.58
C SER A 59 -2.47 12.26 8.83
N ILE A 60 -1.38 12.75 8.21
CA ILE A 60 -0.03 12.43 8.63
C ILE A 60 0.51 13.48 9.60
N ALA A 61 1.65 13.23 10.24
CA ALA A 61 2.14 14.02 11.36
C ALA A 61 2.31 15.53 11.06
N GLY A 62 1.94 16.36 12.00
CA GLY A 62 2.25 17.80 12.02
C GLY A 62 1.29 18.71 11.29
N TRP A 63 0.51 18.23 10.35
CA TRP A 63 -0.50 19.03 9.65
C TRP A 63 -1.76 18.21 9.40
N PRO A 64 -2.87 18.53 10.07
CA PRO A 64 -4.14 17.88 9.82
C PRO A 64 -4.57 18.02 8.36
N MET A 65 -5.13 16.95 7.79
CA MET A 65 -5.70 16.99 6.45
C MET A 65 -6.86 17.99 6.45
N PRO A 66 -6.86 19.00 5.59
CA PRO A 66 -7.98 19.92 5.45
C PRO A 66 -9.28 19.17 5.12
N SER A 67 -10.42 19.69 5.62
CA SER A 67 -11.72 19.13 5.24
C SER A 67 -11.95 19.27 3.74
N SER A 68 -12.49 18.22 3.10
CA SER A 68 -12.93 18.25 1.71
C SER A 68 -14.38 18.71 1.55
N GLY A 69 -15.11 18.90 2.65
CA GLY A 69 -16.56 19.08 2.64
C GLY A 69 -17.35 17.78 2.44
N GLU A 70 -16.67 16.66 2.23
CA GLU A 70 -17.23 15.33 2.04
C GLU A 70 -16.96 14.45 3.26
N GLN A 71 -17.79 13.43 3.50
CA GLN A 71 -17.60 12.49 4.60
C GLN A 71 -16.26 11.78 4.49
N TYR A 72 -15.92 11.30 3.32
CA TYR A 72 -14.66 10.63 3.01
C TYR A 72 -13.94 11.35 1.87
N PRO A 73 -12.70 11.83 2.11
CA PRO A 73 -11.89 12.51 1.10
C PRO A 73 -11.67 11.64 -0.14
N SER A 74 -11.72 12.27 -1.32
CA SER A 74 -11.38 11.62 -2.59
C SER A 74 -9.87 11.36 -2.71
N ARG A 75 -9.50 10.46 -3.62
CA ARG A 75 -8.12 10.24 -4.06
C ARG A 75 -7.39 11.55 -4.35
N ASP A 76 -8.00 12.42 -5.14
CA ASP A 76 -7.37 13.68 -5.55
C ASP A 76 -7.15 14.64 -4.38
N HIS A 77 -8.06 14.62 -3.39
CA HIS A 77 -7.86 15.37 -2.16
C HIS A 77 -6.64 14.86 -1.38
N VAL A 78 -6.46 13.54 -1.29
CA VAL A 78 -5.29 12.93 -0.65
C VAL A 78 -4.00 13.28 -1.40
N VAL A 79 -3.99 13.18 -2.73
CA VAL A 79 -2.84 13.55 -3.58
C VAL A 79 -2.46 15.02 -3.35
N SER A 80 -3.46 15.92 -3.39
CA SER A 80 -3.26 17.35 -3.13
C SER A 80 -2.69 17.60 -1.73
N TYR A 81 -3.23 16.90 -0.72
CA TYR A 81 -2.75 17.01 0.65
C TYR A 81 -1.28 16.59 0.78
N LEU A 82 -0.87 15.45 0.22
CA LEU A 82 0.51 14.96 0.29
C LEU A 82 1.49 15.90 -0.46
N ARG A 83 1.11 16.42 -1.62
CA ARG A 83 1.91 17.42 -2.38
C ARG A 83 2.11 18.69 -1.56
N ARG A 84 1.05 19.21 -0.97
CA ARG A 84 1.11 20.42 -0.12
C ARG A 84 1.88 20.17 1.18
N TYR A 85 1.82 18.95 1.71
CA TYR A 85 2.59 18.55 2.89
C TYR A 85 4.09 18.58 2.59
N GLU A 86 4.53 18.02 1.49
CA GLU A 86 5.92 18.04 1.04
C GLU A 86 6.43 19.48 0.90
N ALA A 87 5.68 20.34 0.21
CA ALA A 87 6.03 21.74 0.05
C ALA A 87 6.04 22.51 1.39
N ARG A 88 5.02 22.27 2.24
CA ARG A 88 4.88 22.93 3.55
C ARG A 88 6.08 22.73 4.46
N TYR A 89 6.67 21.55 4.42
CA TYR A 89 7.81 21.19 5.26
C TYR A 89 9.15 21.26 4.54
N SER A 90 9.15 21.74 3.29
CA SER A 90 10.36 21.87 2.44
C SER A 90 11.19 20.58 2.43
N LEU A 91 10.51 19.43 2.30
CA LEU A 91 11.17 18.13 2.28
C LEU A 91 12.01 17.99 1.01
N ALA A 92 13.26 17.55 1.14
CA ALA A 92 14.17 17.39 0.02
C ALA A 92 13.82 16.09 -0.75
N VAL A 93 13.13 16.23 -1.88
CA VAL A 93 12.72 15.12 -2.73
C VAL A 93 13.31 15.27 -4.12
N GLN A 94 13.95 14.21 -4.63
CA GLN A 94 14.37 14.11 -6.04
C GLN A 94 13.43 13.17 -6.78
N ARG A 95 12.90 13.63 -7.92
CA ARG A 95 12.01 12.94 -8.86
C ARG A 95 12.38 13.24 -10.31
N PRO A 96 12.13 12.32 -11.25
CA PRO A 96 11.92 10.88 -11.02
C PRO A 96 13.26 10.19 -10.72
N VAL A 97 13.28 9.34 -9.71
CA VAL A 97 14.43 8.52 -9.34
C VAL A 97 13.98 7.12 -8.96
N LEU A 98 14.02 6.19 -9.90
CA LEU A 98 13.76 4.77 -9.61
C LEU A 98 15.04 4.14 -9.03
N VAL A 99 15.08 3.97 -7.73
CA VAL A 99 16.17 3.24 -7.07
C VAL A 99 16.07 1.76 -7.42
N THR A 100 17.15 1.22 -7.98
CA THR A 100 17.23 -0.17 -8.45
C THR A 100 18.07 -1.06 -7.54
N ALA A 101 19.02 -0.49 -6.78
CA ALA A 101 19.83 -1.25 -5.84
C ALA A 101 20.29 -0.40 -4.65
N VAL A 102 20.38 -1.04 -3.49
CA VAL A 102 21.05 -0.54 -2.28
C VAL A 102 22.18 -1.50 -1.99
N GLU A 103 23.42 -1.05 -2.12
CA GLU A 103 24.61 -1.87 -1.92
C GLU A 103 25.35 -1.47 -0.65
N PRO A 104 25.92 -2.43 0.10
CA PRO A 104 26.69 -2.11 1.30
C PRO A 104 27.99 -1.37 0.94
N ARG A 105 28.42 -0.50 1.85
CA ARG A 105 29.72 0.21 1.84
C ARG A 105 30.34 0.12 3.23
N ASP A 106 31.62 0.44 3.34
CA ASP A 106 32.35 0.41 4.61
C ASP A 106 31.69 1.25 5.70
N HIS A 107 31.04 2.36 5.31
CA HIS A 107 30.36 3.29 6.24
C HIS A 107 28.91 3.60 5.84
N GLY A 108 28.14 2.57 5.44
CA GLY A 108 26.74 2.71 5.08
C GLY A 108 26.38 2.06 3.76
N PHE A 109 25.83 2.82 2.81
CA PHE A 109 25.24 2.29 1.59
C PHE A 109 25.52 3.17 0.37
N ALA A 110 25.64 2.52 -0.80
CA ALA A 110 25.43 3.17 -2.08
C ALA A 110 24.01 2.89 -2.56
N VAL A 111 23.25 3.95 -2.83
CA VAL A 111 21.90 3.89 -3.39
C VAL A 111 21.96 4.19 -4.87
N LYS A 112 21.55 3.26 -5.73
CA LYS A 112 21.71 3.34 -7.18
C LYS A 112 20.41 3.50 -7.93
N ALA A 113 20.43 4.34 -8.97
CA ALA A 113 19.32 4.52 -9.90
C ALA A 113 19.87 4.80 -11.32
N GLY A 114 19.91 3.78 -12.17
CA GLY A 114 20.60 3.83 -13.47
C GLY A 114 22.07 4.20 -13.27
N ASP A 115 22.53 5.25 -13.96
CA ASP A 115 23.91 5.74 -13.89
C ASP A 115 24.17 6.68 -12.70
N ARG A 116 23.13 6.99 -11.89
CA ARG A 116 23.24 7.83 -10.70
C ARG A 116 23.48 7.01 -9.46
N SER A 117 24.28 7.53 -8.53
CA SER A 117 24.52 6.92 -7.24
C SER A 117 24.63 7.98 -6.15
N TRP A 118 24.16 7.66 -4.97
CA TRP A 118 24.24 8.47 -3.76
C TRP A 118 24.79 7.63 -2.63
N ASP A 119 25.60 8.23 -1.76
CA ASP A 119 26.08 7.58 -0.55
C ASP A 119 25.23 8.00 0.65
N ALA A 120 24.89 7.03 1.51
CA ALA A 120 24.11 7.25 2.72
C ALA A 120 24.66 6.44 3.89
N ARG A 121 24.63 7.00 5.10
CA ARG A 121 24.90 6.24 6.33
C ARG A 121 23.74 5.32 6.69
N VAL A 122 22.53 5.77 6.43
CA VAL A 122 21.28 5.07 6.73
C VAL A 122 20.38 5.08 5.49
N VAL A 123 19.73 3.95 5.24
CA VAL A 123 18.67 3.83 4.24
C VAL A 123 17.35 3.49 4.92
N VAL A 124 16.29 4.21 4.53
CA VAL A 124 14.91 3.88 4.88
C VAL A 124 14.17 3.44 3.62
N SER A 125 13.75 2.18 3.58
CA SER A 125 12.87 1.68 2.52
C SER A 125 11.42 2.05 2.85
N ALA A 126 10.77 2.80 1.96
CA ALA A 126 9.39 3.28 2.09
C ALA A 126 8.64 3.20 0.74
N THR A 127 8.99 2.22 -0.09
CA THR A 127 8.49 2.04 -1.47
C THR A 127 7.07 1.50 -1.53
N GLY A 128 6.54 1.01 -0.42
CA GLY A 128 5.19 0.45 -0.35
C GLY A 128 5.03 -0.83 -1.20
N THR A 129 3.83 -0.98 -1.79
CA THR A 129 3.45 -2.22 -2.47
C THR A 129 2.96 -1.98 -3.91
N TRP A 130 2.57 -0.76 -4.28
CA TRP A 130 1.84 -0.46 -5.52
C TRP A 130 2.56 -0.93 -6.79
N ARG A 131 3.88 -0.84 -6.84
CA ARG A 131 4.71 -1.25 -7.99
C ARG A 131 4.93 -2.76 -8.09
N ASN A 132 4.32 -3.55 -7.20
CA ASN A 132 4.42 -5.00 -7.21
C ASN A 132 3.03 -5.66 -7.12
N PRO A 133 2.14 -5.44 -8.12
CA PRO A 133 0.83 -6.06 -8.20
C PRO A 133 0.97 -7.56 -8.41
N VAL A 134 0.04 -8.35 -7.86
CA VAL A 134 0.07 -9.80 -7.94
C VAL A 134 -1.07 -10.31 -8.78
N ILE A 135 -0.75 -10.96 -9.90
CA ILE A 135 -1.69 -11.81 -10.63
C ILE A 135 -1.24 -13.26 -10.40
N PRO A 136 -2.10 -14.14 -9.87
CA PRO A 136 -1.71 -15.52 -9.59
C PRO A 136 -1.34 -16.28 -10.88
N GLU A 137 -0.37 -17.18 -10.75
CA GLU A 137 -0.09 -18.15 -11.80
C GLU A 137 -1.29 -19.10 -11.89
N LEU A 138 -1.84 -19.22 -13.10
CA LEU A 138 -3.06 -19.98 -13.35
C LEU A 138 -3.01 -20.61 -14.73
N GLU A 139 -3.40 -21.88 -14.82
CA GLU A 139 -3.48 -22.58 -16.09
C GLU A 139 -4.41 -21.85 -17.07
N GLY A 140 -3.96 -21.72 -18.31
CA GLY A 140 -4.73 -21.09 -19.39
C GLY A 140 -4.79 -19.55 -19.34
N ARG A 141 -4.15 -18.88 -18.37
CA ARG A 141 -4.19 -17.41 -18.27
C ARG A 141 -3.70 -16.70 -19.52
N SER A 142 -2.63 -17.18 -20.13
CA SER A 142 -2.08 -16.63 -21.38
C SER A 142 -2.93 -16.94 -22.62
N ALA A 143 -3.77 -17.98 -22.54
CA ALA A 143 -4.68 -18.38 -23.63
C ALA A 143 -6.03 -17.63 -23.58
N PHE A 144 -6.34 -16.96 -22.48
CA PHE A 144 -7.57 -16.18 -22.38
C PHE A 144 -7.56 -15.01 -23.36
N GLY A 145 -8.56 -14.97 -24.26
CA GLY A 145 -8.64 -13.99 -25.34
C GLY A 145 -9.25 -12.65 -24.95
N GLY A 146 -9.80 -12.54 -23.74
CA GLY A 146 -10.44 -11.31 -23.25
C GLY A 146 -9.47 -10.33 -22.60
N LEU A 147 -10.01 -9.21 -22.12
CA LEU A 147 -9.27 -8.18 -21.41
C LEU A 147 -8.86 -8.65 -20.01
N GLN A 148 -7.61 -8.47 -19.63
CA GLN A 148 -7.13 -8.70 -18.26
C GLN A 148 -6.53 -7.42 -17.68
N VAL A 149 -7.07 -6.94 -16.56
CA VAL A 149 -6.60 -5.72 -15.89
C VAL A 149 -6.42 -6.01 -14.40
N HIS A 150 -5.25 -5.69 -13.85
CA HIS A 150 -5.08 -5.67 -12.39
C HIS A 150 -5.67 -4.38 -11.81
N SER A 151 -6.19 -4.42 -10.57
CA SER A 151 -6.74 -3.26 -9.87
C SER A 151 -5.78 -2.06 -9.77
N ALA A 152 -4.46 -2.31 -9.88
CA ALA A 152 -3.44 -1.26 -9.98
C ALA A 152 -3.56 -0.40 -11.27
N HIS A 153 -4.21 -0.91 -12.30
CA HIS A 153 -4.37 -0.27 -13.61
C HIS A 153 -5.84 0.01 -13.94
N TYR A 154 -6.75 -0.28 -13.01
CA TYR A 154 -8.14 0.08 -13.13
C TYR A 154 -8.33 1.58 -12.92
N VAL A 155 -8.99 2.26 -13.85
CA VAL A 155 -9.20 3.71 -13.82
C VAL A 155 -10.67 4.06 -13.57
N SER A 156 -11.57 3.45 -14.34
CA SER A 156 -13.03 3.70 -14.25
C SER A 156 -13.81 2.53 -14.83
N PRO A 157 -15.11 2.42 -14.56
CA PRO A 157 -15.93 1.33 -15.10
C PRO A 157 -16.21 1.43 -16.60
N SER A 158 -15.93 2.56 -17.25
CA SER A 158 -16.29 2.83 -18.65
C SER A 158 -15.72 1.80 -19.64
N ALA A 159 -14.50 1.30 -19.41
CA ALA A 159 -13.87 0.28 -20.25
C ALA A 159 -14.59 -1.10 -20.22
N PHE A 160 -15.51 -1.30 -19.29
CA PHE A 160 -16.21 -2.57 -19.07
C PHE A 160 -17.70 -2.49 -19.46
N GLN A 161 -18.10 -1.41 -20.11
CA GLN A 161 -19.50 -1.22 -20.52
C GLN A 161 -19.97 -2.32 -21.47
N GLY A 162 -21.07 -2.97 -21.11
CA GLY A 162 -21.67 -4.04 -21.91
C GLY A 162 -20.91 -5.36 -21.93
N LEU A 163 -19.77 -5.48 -21.23
CA LEU A 163 -18.98 -6.71 -21.14
C LEU A 163 -19.48 -7.63 -20.02
N ARG A 164 -19.22 -8.93 -20.15
CA ARG A 164 -19.33 -9.90 -19.07
C ARG A 164 -18.02 -9.86 -18.28
N VAL A 165 -18.07 -9.37 -17.06
CA VAL A 165 -16.85 -9.09 -16.27
C VAL A 165 -16.73 -10.04 -15.09
N MET A 166 -15.56 -10.61 -14.91
CA MET A 166 -15.18 -11.35 -13.70
C MET A 166 -14.28 -10.49 -12.84
N VAL A 167 -14.67 -10.28 -11.58
CA VAL A 167 -13.82 -9.63 -10.56
C VAL A 167 -13.26 -10.72 -9.66
N VAL A 168 -11.93 -10.79 -9.55
CA VAL A 168 -11.22 -11.83 -8.79
C VAL A 168 -10.58 -11.19 -7.55
N GLY A 169 -11.00 -11.64 -6.37
CA GLY A 169 -10.48 -11.18 -5.08
C GLY A 169 -11.55 -10.65 -4.13
N GLY A 170 -11.53 -11.10 -2.88
CA GLY A 170 -12.56 -10.88 -1.87
C GLY A 170 -12.33 -9.68 -0.93
N GLY A 171 -11.32 -8.83 -1.18
CA GLY A 171 -11.02 -7.68 -0.35
C GLY A 171 -11.72 -6.38 -0.79
N ASN A 172 -11.33 -5.26 -0.15
CA ASN A 172 -11.92 -3.94 -0.39
C ASN A 172 -11.89 -3.50 -1.85
N SER A 173 -10.76 -3.67 -2.56
CA SER A 173 -10.68 -3.29 -3.98
C SER A 173 -11.66 -4.10 -4.83
N GLY A 174 -11.77 -5.43 -4.57
CA GLY A 174 -12.71 -6.29 -5.29
C GLY A 174 -14.15 -5.86 -5.12
N ALA A 175 -14.59 -5.61 -3.88
CA ALA A 175 -15.95 -5.19 -3.58
C ALA A 175 -16.28 -3.80 -4.16
N GLN A 176 -15.37 -2.82 -4.04
CA GLN A 176 -15.59 -1.46 -4.54
C GLN A 176 -15.60 -1.40 -6.08
N ILE A 177 -14.65 -2.06 -6.75
CA ILE A 177 -14.61 -2.12 -8.22
C ILE A 177 -15.82 -2.90 -8.76
N LEU A 178 -16.21 -4.01 -8.13
CA LEU A 178 -17.44 -4.74 -8.47
C LEU A 178 -18.67 -3.84 -8.37
N ALA A 179 -18.77 -3.04 -7.30
CA ALA A 179 -19.90 -2.12 -7.10
C ALA A 179 -20.07 -1.14 -8.25
N GLU A 180 -18.98 -0.62 -8.81
CA GLU A 180 -19.00 0.31 -9.95
C GLU A 180 -19.24 -0.42 -11.28
N VAL A 181 -18.46 -1.45 -11.54
CA VAL A 181 -18.50 -2.18 -12.81
C VAL A 181 -19.86 -2.84 -13.03
N SER A 182 -20.51 -3.31 -11.97
CA SER A 182 -21.87 -3.88 -12.04
C SER A 182 -22.95 -2.91 -12.51
N GLN A 183 -22.68 -1.62 -12.59
CA GLN A 183 -23.63 -0.62 -13.09
C GLN A 183 -23.59 -0.46 -14.61
N VAL A 184 -22.49 -0.87 -15.25
CA VAL A 184 -22.26 -0.68 -16.68
C VAL A 184 -22.04 -1.98 -17.45
N ALA A 185 -21.56 -3.04 -16.78
CA ALA A 185 -21.32 -4.34 -17.37
C ALA A 185 -22.63 -5.05 -17.75
N ALA A 186 -22.61 -5.90 -18.77
CA ALA A 186 -23.74 -6.76 -19.12
C ALA A 186 -24.04 -7.77 -18.01
N SER A 187 -23.00 -8.29 -17.38
CA SER A 187 -23.07 -9.16 -16.19
C SER A 187 -21.75 -9.15 -15.42
N THR A 188 -21.84 -9.47 -14.14
CA THR A 188 -20.64 -9.60 -13.29
C THR A 188 -20.60 -10.96 -12.59
N THR A 189 -19.40 -11.48 -12.41
CA THR A 189 -19.08 -12.65 -11.58
C THR A 189 -18.02 -12.24 -10.56
N TRP A 190 -18.26 -12.47 -9.28
CA TRP A 190 -17.27 -12.20 -8.24
C TRP A 190 -16.64 -13.51 -7.75
N ALA A 191 -15.38 -13.77 -8.11
CA ALA A 191 -14.66 -15.00 -7.76
C ALA A 191 -13.70 -14.74 -6.60
N THR A 192 -13.77 -15.55 -5.53
CA THR A 192 -12.99 -15.36 -4.31
C THR A 192 -12.44 -16.68 -3.76
N LEU A 193 -11.28 -16.64 -3.13
CA LEU A 193 -10.68 -17.84 -2.48
C LEU A 193 -11.51 -18.34 -1.29
N SER A 194 -12.06 -17.40 -0.52
CA SER A 194 -12.94 -17.67 0.62
C SER A 194 -14.11 -16.69 0.60
N PRO A 195 -15.23 -17.00 1.25
CA PRO A 195 -16.33 -16.05 1.36
C PRO A 195 -15.85 -14.71 1.89
N PRO A 196 -16.19 -13.59 1.25
CA PRO A 196 -15.79 -12.27 1.73
C PRO A 196 -16.39 -11.97 3.10
N ALA A 197 -15.57 -11.45 4.00
CA ALA A 197 -16.02 -10.97 5.31
C ALA A 197 -16.36 -9.47 5.18
N PHE A 198 -17.55 -9.09 5.63
CA PHE A 198 -18.04 -7.72 5.60
C PHE A 198 -18.06 -7.13 7.00
N LEU A 199 -17.52 -5.94 7.17
CA LEU A 199 -17.69 -5.19 8.41
C LEU A 199 -19.13 -4.68 8.53
N ALA A 200 -19.56 -4.42 9.76
CA ALA A 200 -20.85 -3.77 9.97
C ALA A 200 -20.87 -2.35 9.37
N ASP A 201 -21.99 -1.90 8.87
CA ASP A 201 -22.15 -0.65 8.10
C ASP A 201 -21.65 0.62 8.83
N HIS A 202 -21.59 0.59 10.16
CA HIS A 202 -21.09 1.68 10.98
C HIS A 202 -19.57 1.66 11.22
N VAL A 203 -18.87 0.59 10.77
CA VAL A 203 -17.44 0.42 10.95
C VAL A 203 -16.71 1.08 9.78
N ASP A 204 -16.11 2.20 10.07
CA ASP A 204 -15.26 2.94 9.13
C ASP A 204 -13.78 2.90 9.58
N GLY A 205 -12.94 3.65 8.88
CA GLY A 205 -11.52 3.72 9.18
C GLY A 205 -11.17 4.23 10.57
N ARG A 206 -12.06 5.00 11.24
CA ARG A 206 -11.85 5.42 12.64
C ARG A 206 -11.86 4.21 13.55
N VAL A 207 -12.90 3.38 13.44
CA VAL A 207 -13.06 2.18 14.27
C VAL A 207 -11.92 1.21 14.01
N LEU A 208 -11.51 1.04 12.76
CA LEU A 208 -10.38 0.19 12.41
C LEU A 208 -9.07 0.72 13.00
N PHE A 209 -8.85 2.03 13.00
CA PHE A 209 -7.68 2.62 13.60
C PHE A 209 -7.69 2.51 15.14
N GLU A 210 -8.84 2.66 15.78
CA GLU A 210 -9.00 2.42 17.21
C GLU A 210 -8.64 0.97 17.57
N ARG A 211 -9.13 -0.02 16.82
CA ARG A 211 -8.75 -1.43 16.94
C ARG A 211 -7.24 -1.64 16.78
N ALA A 212 -6.65 -1.04 15.74
CA ALA A 212 -5.19 -1.10 15.53
C ALA A 212 -4.41 -0.47 16.70
N THR A 213 -4.96 0.57 17.31
CA THR A 213 -4.36 1.22 18.48
C THR A 213 -4.33 0.27 19.69
N VAL A 214 -5.43 -0.41 19.96
CA VAL A 214 -5.52 -1.39 21.06
C VAL A 214 -4.54 -2.55 20.81
N ARG A 215 -4.45 -3.05 19.58
CA ARG A 215 -3.49 -4.10 19.21
C ARG A 215 -2.04 -3.64 19.39
N TRP A 216 -1.73 -2.42 18.96
CA TRP A 216 -0.39 -1.85 19.14
C TRP A 216 -0.02 -1.70 20.61
N GLN A 217 -0.93 -1.22 21.45
CA GLN A 217 -0.72 -1.13 22.90
C GLN A 217 -0.45 -2.50 23.53
N ALA A 218 -1.22 -3.52 23.13
CA ALA A 218 -1.00 -4.88 23.60
C ALA A 218 0.41 -5.38 23.27
N ILE A 219 0.89 -5.14 22.06
CA ILE A 219 2.26 -5.49 21.65
C ILE A 219 3.31 -4.77 22.50
N GLN A 220 3.13 -3.46 22.77
CA GLN A 220 4.05 -2.68 23.61
C GLN A 220 4.09 -3.19 25.05
N GLU A 221 3.00 -3.74 25.56
CA GLU A 221 2.87 -4.36 26.88
C GLU A 221 3.32 -5.83 26.91
N GLY A 222 3.81 -6.37 25.78
CA GLY A 222 4.21 -7.77 25.66
C GLY A 222 3.02 -8.77 25.68
N ARG A 223 1.80 -8.30 25.41
CA ARG A 223 0.60 -9.14 25.32
C ARG A 223 0.37 -9.58 23.86
N ASP A 224 -0.14 -10.81 23.68
CA ASP A 224 -0.55 -11.32 22.37
C ASP A 224 -1.76 -10.54 21.83
N PRO A 225 -1.68 -9.90 20.64
CA PRO A 225 -2.79 -9.17 20.05
C PRO A 225 -3.74 -10.06 19.24
N THR A 226 -3.52 -11.37 19.15
CA THR A 226 -4.23 -12.27 18.22
C THR A 226 -5.74 -12.31 18.51
N ASP A 227 -6.13 -12.28 19.79
CA ASP A 227 -7.53 -12.31 20.22
C ASP A 227 -8.23 -10.94 20.14
N LEU A 228 -7.49 -9.88 19.78
CA LEU A 228 -8.06 -8.54 19.71
C LEU A 228 -8.72 -8.29 18.34
N PRO A 229 -9.83 -7.51 18.29
CA PRO A 229 -10.50 -7.21 17.04
C PRO A 229 -9.56 -6.63 15.99
N GLY A 230 -9.51 -7.26 14.81
CA GLY A 230 -8.80 -6.82 13.62
C GLY A 230 -9.74 -6.15 12.61
N GLY A 231 -9.73 -6.64 11.38
CA GLY A 231 -10.69 -6.26 10.35
C GLY A 231 -10.11 -5.42 9.21
N PHE A 232 -8.80 -5.20 9.14
CA PHE A 232 -8.20 -4.50 7.98
C PHE A 232 -8.28 -5.31 6.68
N GLY A 233 -8.45 -6.63 6.76
CA GLY A 233 -8.67 -7.51 5.62
C GLY A 233 -10.12 -7.58 5.16
N ASP A 234 -11.07 -7.21 6.03
CA ASP A 234 -12.49 -7.31 5.77
C ASP A 234 -12.98 -6.12 4.91
N VAL A 235 -14.11 -6.34 4.21
CA VAL A 235 -14.69 -5.33 3.33
C VAL A 235 -15.37 -4.24 4.16
N VAL A 236 -14.88 -3.01 4.02
CA VAL A 236 -15.52 -1.81 4.61
C VAL A 236 -16.75 -1.46 3.79
N MET A 237 -17.90 -1.29 4.47
CA MET A 237 -19.18 -0.99 3.85
C MET A 237 -19.31 0.49 3.48
N VAL A 238 -18.43 0.94 2.55
CA VAL A 238 -18.57 2.30 1.97
C VAL A 238 -19.86 2.42 1.15
N PRO A 239 -20.41 3.63 0.96
CA PRO A 239 -21.72 3.82 0.31
C PRO A 239 -21.92 3.04 -1.00
N PRO A 240 -20.99 3.04 -1.99
CA PRO A 240 -21.16 2.25 -3.21
C PRO A 240 -21.28 0.74 -2.97
N VAL A 241 -20.59 0.21 -1.95
CA VAL A 241 -20.64 -1.22 -1.58
C VAL A 241 -21.99 -1.55 -0.90
N VAL A 242 -22.50 -0.65 -0.04
CA VAL A 242 -23.86 -0.78 0.55
C VAL A 242 -24.92 -0.82 -0.54
N GLU A 243 -24.84 0.08 -1.51
CA GLU A 243 -25.76 0.15 -2.65
C GLU A 243 -25.65 -1.13 -3.53
N ALA A 244 -24.44 -1.63 -3.77
CA ALA A 244 -24.22 -2.88 -4.51
C ALA A 244 -24.82 -4.08 -3.77
N ARG A 245 -24.71 -4.12 -2.44
CA ARG A 245 -25.38 -5.14 -1.61
C ARG A 245 -26.91 -5.07 -1.77
N ALA A 246 -27.48 -3.87 -1.71
CA ALA A 246 -28.92 -3.68 -1.88
C ALA A 246 -29.41 -4.12 -3.28
N ARG A 247 -28.58 -4.00 -4.30
CA ARG A 247 -28.86 -4.50 -5.67
C ARG A 247 -28.62 -6.00 -5.84
N GLY A 248 -28.18 -6.72 -4.80
CA GLY A 248 -27.89 -8.15 -4.88
C GLY A 248 -26.63 -8.49 -5.67
N VAL A 249 -25.65 -7.60 -5.75
CA VAL A 249 -24.43 -7.78 -6.56
C VAL A 249 -23.32 -8.52 -5.81
N LEU A 250 -23.29 -8.41 -4.47
CA LEU A 250 -22.19 -8.93 -3.65
C LEU A 250 -22.33 -10.43 -3.33
N HIS A 251 -22.54 -11.24 -4.37
CA HIS A 251 -22.56 -12.69 -4.26
C HIS A 251 -21.28 -13.27 -4.84
N ALA A 252 -20.37 -13.70 -3.94
CA ALA A 252 -19.15 -14.37 -4.37
C ALA A 252 -19.40 -15.83 -4.72
N VAL A 253 -18.69 -16.30 -5.75
CA VAL A 253 -18.52 -17.70 -6.05
C VAL A 253 -17.10 -18.12 -5.68
N GLY A 254 -16.88 -19.42 -5.46
CA GLY A 254 -15.54 -19.95 -5.22
C GLY A 254 -14.60 -19.67 -6.39
N THR A 255 -13.27 -19.75 -6.12
CA THR A 255 -12.27 -19.58 -7.19
C THR A 255 -12.41 -20.65 -8.26
N PHE A 256 -12.09 -20.29 -9.48
CA PHE A 256 -12.01 -21.19 -10.62
C PHE A 256 -10.64 -21.88 -10.68
N GLU A 257 -10.56 -23.01 -11.38
CA GLU A 257 -9.36 -23.84 -11.48
C GLU A 257 -8.43 -23.34 -12.60
N ARG A 258 -9.03 -23.00 -13.76
CA ARG A 258 -8.27 -22.56 -14.93
C ARG A 258 -9.04 -21.56 -15.79
N LEU A 259 -8.30 -20.89 -16.68
CA LEU A 259 -8.86 -20.08 -17.74
C LEU A 259 -8.88 -20.86 -19.06
N THR A 260 -9.84 -20.54 -19.89
CA THR A 260 -9.95 -20.96 -21.28
C THR A 260 -9.87 -19.75 -22.20
N ALA A 261 -9.85 -19.93 -23.51
CA ALA A 261 -9.87 -18.81 -24.44
C ALA A 261 -11.08 -17.86 -24.24
N GLU A 262 -12.21 -18.41 -23.75
CA GLU A 262 -13.48 -17.69 -23.65
C GLU A 262 -13.90 -17.35 -22.21
N GLY A 263 -13.20 -17.84 -21.19
CA GLY A 263 -13.62 -17.59 -19.82
C GLY A 263 -12.93 -18.43 -18.77
N ALA A 264 -13.65 -18.79 -17.70
CA ALA A 264 -13.14 -19.54 -16.56
C ALA A 264 -13.87 -20.86 -16.38
N GLN A 265 -13.16 -21.87 -15.89
CA GLN A 265 -13.66 -23.19 -15.57
C GLN A 265 -13.37 -23.55 -14.13
N TRP A 266 -14.39 -24.07 -13.42
CA TRP A 266 -14.30 -24.56 -12.05
C TRP A 266 -14.00 -26.06 -12.01
N ALA A 267 -13.53 -26.54 -10.85
CA ALA A 267 -13.19 -27.93 -10.61
C ALA A 267 -14.36 -28.93 -10.79
N ASP A 268 -15.60 -28.46 -10.63
CA ASP A 268 -16.82 -29.24 -10.88
C ASP A 268 -17.18 -29.37 -12.39
N GLY A 269 -16.35 -28.82 -13.28
CA GLY A 269 -16.55 -28.79 -14.70
C GLY A 269 -17.46 -27.66 -15.21
N THR A 270 -18.05 -26.86 -14.32
CA THR A 270 -18.81 -25.69 -14.76
C THR A 270 -17.90 -24.64 -15.41
N SER A 271 -18.43 -23.93 -16.40
CA SER A 271 -17.69 -22.90 -17.14
C SER A 271 -18.53 -21.62 -17.24
N ARG A 272 -17.86 -20.49 -17.21
CA ARG A 272 -18.50 -19.17 -17.46
C ARG A 272 -17.70 -18.43 -18.51
N THR A 273 -18.40 -18.01 -19.55
CA THR A 273 -17.84 -17.13 -20.56
C THR A 273 -17.74 -15.70 -19.99
N VAL A 274 -16.58 -15.07 -20.11
CA VAL A 274 -16.32 -13.68 -19.70
C VAL A 274 -15.53 -12.96 -20.77
N ASP A 275 -15.72 -11.67 -20.89
CA ASP A 275 -15.03 -10.82 -21.86
C ASP A 275 -13.86 -10.09 -21.20
N ALA A 276 -13.93 -9.92 -19.88
CA ALA A 276 -12.89 -9.23 -19.10
C ALA A 276 -12.71 -9.82 -17.70
N ILE A 277 -11.47 -9.79 -17.21
CA ILE A 277 -11.10 -10.18 -15.84
C ILE A 277 -10.42 -8.99 -15.16
N LEU A 278 -10.95 -8.61 -13.99
CA LEU A 278 -10.36 -7.64 -13.07
C LEU A 278 -9.68 -8.36 -11.91
N TRP A 279 -8.37 -8.33 -11.90
CA TRP A 279 -7.55 -8.95 -10.87
C TRP A 279 -7.42 -8.02 -9.66
N CYS A 280 -8.23 -8.22 -8.64
CA CYS A 280 -8.17 -7.55 -7.35
C CYS A 280 -7.42 -8.41 -6.32
N THR A 281 -6.31 -8.98 -6.75
CA THR A 281 -5.56 -10.04 -6.08
C THR A 281 -4.40 -9.52 -5.22
N GLY A 282 -4.41 -8.19 -4.98
CA GLY A 282 -3.52 -7.54 -4.04
C GLY A 282 -2.11 -7.29 -4.58
N PHE A 283 -1.21 -7.01 -3.65
CA PHE A 283 0.14 -6.51 -3.92
C PHE A 283 1.13 -7.16 -2.97
N LYS A 284 2.37 -7.29 -3.41
CA LYS A 284 3.53 -7.62 -2.57
C LYS A 284 4.36 -6.37 -2.28
N PRO A 285 5.15 -6.34 -1.20
CA PRO A 285 6.13 -5.28 -0.98
C PRO A 285 7.07 -5.10 -2.18
N ALA A 286 7.35 -3.85 -2.54
CA ALA A 286 8.25 -3.52 -3.64
C ALA A 286 9.69 -3.42 -3.13
N LEU A 287 10.34 -4.55 -2.87
CA LEU A 287 11.64 -4.66 -2.20
C LEU A 287 12.82 -4.97 -3.14
N GLN A 288 12.62 -4.96 -4.46
CA GLN A 288 13.62 -5.34 -5.45
C GLN A 288 14.95 -4.60 -5.28
N HIS A 289 14.89 -3.33 -4.85
CA HIS A 289 16.09 -2.51 -4.58
C HIS A 289 16.94 -3.00 -3.40
N LEU A 290 16.42 -3.93 -2.57
CA LEU A 290 17.14 -4.52 -1.43
C LEU A 290 17.70 -5.92 -1.73
N GLU A 291 17.50 -6.46 -2.92
CA GLU A 291 17.96 -7.82 -3.28
C GLU A 291 19.48 -7.97 -3.15
N SER A 292 20.23 -6.92 -3.49
CA SER A 292 21.70 -6.92 -3.36
C SER A 292 22.21 -7.02 -1.91
N LEU A 293 21.36 -6.78 -0.92
CA LEU A 293 21.67 -6.95 0.50
C LEU A 293 21.42 -8.38 0.99
N GLY A 294 20.73 -9.23 0.22
CA GLY A 294 20.44 -10.63 0.57
C GLY A 294 19.45 -10.78 1.74
N VAL A 295 18.66 -9.74 2.09
CA VAL A 295 17.80 -9.71 3.28
C VAL A 295 16.33 -9.97 2.99
N VAL A 296 15.95 -10.06 1.72
CA VAL A 296 14.57 -10.28 1.32
C VAL A 296 14.27 -11.78 1.27
N SER A 297 13.35 -12.24 2.10
CA SER A 297 12.84 -13.61 2.10
C SER A 297 11.31 -13.57 2.17
N ASP A 298 10.62 -14.38 1.38
CA ASP A 298 9.15 -14.44 1.31
C ASP A 298 8.48 -13.06 1.15
N ASN A 299 9.09 -12.20 0.33
CA ASN A 299 8.67 -10.80 0.09
C ASN A 299 8.65 -9.93 1.36
N LYS A 300 9.47 -10.24 2.35
CA LYS A 300 9.63 -9.46 3.57
C LYS A 300 11.11 -9.38 3.95
N VAL A 301 11.41 -8.49 4.87
CA VAL A 301 12.68 -8.42 5.58
C VAL A 301 12.40 -8.68 7.05
N ILE A 302 13.27 -9.43 7.73
CA ILE A 302 13.14 -9.66 9.18
C ILE A 302 13.51 -8.34 9.89
N VAL A 303 12.56 -7.84 10.67
CA VAL A 303 12.69 -6.56 11.36
C VAL A 303 12.39 -6.68 12.86
N ASP A 304 13.08 -5.86 13.65
CA ASP A 304 12.68 -5.50 15.02
C ASP A 304 12.05 -4.11 14.96
N GLY A 305 10.74 -4.05 15.17
CA GLY A 305 9.96 -2.85 14.89
C GLY A 305 9.99 -2.48 13.39
N THR A 306 10.82 -1.51 13.03
CA THR A 306 11.06 -1.12 11.62
C THR A 306 12.53 -1.29 11.21
N ARG A 307 13.42 -1.65 12.14
CA ARG A 307 14.85 -1.84 11.89
C ARG A 307 15.12 -3.25 11.35
N ALA A 308 15.86 -3.36 10.26
CA ALA A 308 16.31 -4.65 9.75
C ALA A 308 17.27 -5.33 10.75
N CYS A 309 17.02 -6.63 11.05
CA CYS A 309 17.82 -7.35 12.02
C CYS A 309 19.25 -7.63 11.52
N ASP A 310 19.38 -7.99 10.24
CA ASP A 310 20.64 -8.50 9.68
C ASP A 310 21.49 -7.42 8.99
N VAL A 311 20.94 -6.20 8.79
CA VAL A 311 21.64 -5.11 8.11
C VAL A 311 21.57 -3.83 8.94
N PRO A 312 22.60 -3.52 9.72
CA PRO A 312 22.70 -2.27 10.45
C PRO A 312 22.60 -1.05 9.53
N GLY A 313 21.78 -0.06 9.91
CA GLY A 313 21.57 1.14 9.09
C GLY A 313 20.42 1.04 8.09
N LEU A 314 19.69 -0.07 8.04
CA LEU A 314 18.50 -0.25 7.20
C LEU A 314 17.23 -0.25 8.04
N TRP A 315 16.22 0.55 7.63
CA TRP A 315 14.87 0.58 8.19
C TRP A 315 13.82 0.40 7.08
N LEU A 316 12.66 -0.17 7.45
CA LEU A 316 11.53 -0.39 6.55
C LEU A 316 10.25 0.17 7.17
N VAL A 317 9.54 1.05 6.46
CA VAL A 317 8.37 1.77 6.99
C VAL A 317 7.20 1.73 5.99
N GLY A 318 5.99 1.46 6.50
CA GLY A 318 4.78 1.58 5.69
C GLY A 318 4.38 0.32 4.93
N TYR A 319 4.85 -0.85 5.34
CA TYR A 319 4.58 -2.13 4.64
C TYR A 319 3.46 -2.97 5.29
N GLY A 320 2.66 -2.41 6.18
CA GLY A 320 1.56 -3.09 6.85
C GLY A 320 2.00 -3.80 8.14
N GLU A 321 1.24 -4.82 8.55
CA GLU A 321 1.33 -5.44 9.88
C GLU A 321 2.76 -5.82 10.33
N TRP A 322 3.60 -6.29 9.43
CA TRP A 322 4.96 -6.71 9.79
C TRP A 322 5.94 -5.55 10.06
N THR A 323 5.57 -4.32 9.69
CA THR A 323 6.28 -3.08 10.09
C THR A 323 5.47 -2.27 11.11
N GLY A 324 4.43 -2.85 11.67
CA GLY A 324 3.58 -2.30 12.72
C GLY A 324 2.10 -2.20 12.34
N PRO A 325 1.19 -2.37 13.30
CA PRO A 325 -0.26 -2.31 13.06
C PRO A 325 -0.69 -1.02 12.37
N ALA A 326 -1.44 -1.15 11.29
CA ALA A 326 -1.90 -0.04 10.44
C ALA A 326 -0.79 0.80 9.78
N SER A 327 0.48 0.37 9.77
CA SER A 327 1.60 1.17 9.26
C SER A 327 1.47 1.55 7.77
N ALA A 328 0.70 0.82 6.98
CA ALA A 328 0.40 1.16 5.58
C ALA A 328 -0.69 2.23 5.42
N THR A 329 -1.33 2.69 6.49
CA THR A 329 -2.37 3.73 6.43
C THR A 329 -1.80 5.12 6.69
N LEU A 330 -2.51 6.18 6.23
CA LEU A 330 -2.10 7.57 6.46
C LEU A 330 -1.89 7.88 7.94
N ILE A 331 -2.87 7.58 8.78
CA ILE A 331 -2.80 7.87 10.21
C ILE A 331 -1.91 6.88 10.97
N GLY A 332 -1.91 5.61 10.59
CA GLY A 332 -1.17 4.57 11.30
C GLY A 332 0.34 4.68 11.14
N VAL A 333 0.81 5.14 9.99
CA VAL A 333 2.25 5.27 9.70
C VAL A 333 2.97 6.26 10.64
N MET A 334 2.25 7.20 11.24
CA MET A 334 2.86 8.20 12.12
C MET A 334 3.61 7.59 13.32
N ARG A 335 3.09 6.49 13.87
CA ARG A 335 3.70 5.83 15.04
C ARG A 335 5.05 5.25 14.68
N THR A 336 5.06 4.40 13.66
CA THR A 336 6.28 3.74 13.20
C THR A 336 7.28 4.75 12.62
N ALA A 337 6.83 5.76 11.89
CA ALA A 337 7.71 6.81 11.39
C ALA A 337 8.39 7.62 12.51
N ARG A 338 7.67 7.88 13.61
CA ARG A 338 8.23 8.59 14.77
C ARG A 338 9.30 7.76 15.49
N SER A 339 9.01 6.49 15.80
CA SER A 339 9.99 5.60 16.44
C SER A 339 11.22 5.40 15.55
N THR A 340 11.00 5.13 14.25
CA THR A 340 12.07 5.01 13.26
C THR A 340 12.99 6.23 13.23
N ALA A 341 12.43 7.44 13.18
CA ALA A 341 13.26 8.65 13.17
C ALA A 341 14.07 8.82 14.44
N THR A 342 13.50 8.47 15.61
CA THR A 342 14.21 8.49 16.90
C THR A 342 15.35 7.48 16.93
N GLU A 343 15.10 6.25 16.50
CA GLU A 343 16.11 5.18 16.44
C GLU A 343 17.26 5.53 15.48
N ILE A 344 16.94 6.09 14.31
CA ILE A 344 17.93 6.54 13.32
C ILE A 344 18.83 7.63 13.92
N ASP A 345 18.27 8.62 14.60
CA ASP A 345 19.06 9.70 15.20
C ASP A 345 19.99 9.17 16.31
N GLN A 346 19.49 8.25 17.14
CA GLN A 346 20.30 7.57 18.16
C GLN A 346 21.42 6.75 17.52
N TYR A 347 21.12 5.96 16.48
CA TYR A 347 22.08 5.15 15.75
C TYR A 347 23.21 6.00 15.15
N LEU A 348 22.86 7.08 14.47
CA LEU A 348 23.84 8.00 13.88
C LEU A 348 24.66 8.74 14.93
N THR A 349 24.09 9.07 16.08
CA THR A 349 24.81 9.71 17.20
C THR A 349 25.84 8.75 17.80
N ALA A 350 25.46 7.48 17.98
CA ALA A 350 26.40 6.46 18.52
C ALA A 350 27.59 6.23 17.57
N GLN A 351 27.39 6.29 16.25
CA GLN A 351 28.47 6.15 15.26
C GLN A 351 29.49 7.30 15.27
N VAL A 352 29.11 8.49 15.73
CA VAL A 352 30.02 9.63 15.83
C VAL A 352 30.91 9.53 17.09
N LEU A 353 30.44 8.79 18.08
CA LEU A 353 31.14 8.63 19.38
C LEU A 353 32.07 7.40 19.41
N ALA A 354 31.95 6.50 18.42
CA ALA A 354 32.79 5.31 18.25
C ALA A 354 33.94 5.59 17.29
#